data_95b9ab28c8a6a99f7b815dc51ef8168f
#
_entry.id   95b9ab28c8a6a99f7b815dc51ef8168f
#
_cell.length_a   1.000
_cell.length_b   1.000
_cell.length_c   1.000
_cell.angle_alpha   90.00
_cell.angle_beta   90.00
_cell.angle_gamma   90.00
#
_symmetry.space_group_name_H-M   'P 1'
#
loop_
_entity.id
_entity.type
_entity.pdbx_description
1 polymer ?
#
loop_
_entity_poly.entity_id
_entity_poly.type
_entity_poly.pdbx_seq_one_letter_code
_entity_poly.pdbx_strand_id
1 'polypeptide(L)' 'HTGFSAFVPPKMTTTQRNTMTTSGVEEGGVIYNTTLSKLQFYNGTSWETITSS' A
#
# COMPACT_ATOMS: atom_id res chain seq x y z
N HIS A 1 25.64 0.29 -6.24
CA HIS A 1 24.83 0.95 -5.21
C HIS A 1 25.53 0.88 -3.87
N THR A 2 25.83 2.00 -3.31
CA THR A 2 26.59 2.06 -2.07
C THR A 2 25.76 2.59 -0.91
N GLY A 3 24.61 3.09 -1.18
CA GLY A 3 23.79 3.63 -0.12
C GLY A 3 22.76 2.65 0.37
N PHE A 4 22.11 3.02 1.42
CA PHE A 4 20.99 2.27 1.94
C PHE A 4 19.77 3.11 1.71
N SER A 5 19.01 2.78 0.68
CA SER A 5 17.80 3.52 0.41
C SER A 5 16.63 2.55 0.42
N ALA A 6 15.55 3.03 0.95
CA ALA A 6 14.33 2.24 1.03
C ALA A 6 13.38 2.68 -0.08
N PHE A 7 12.69 1.72 -0.65
CA PHE A 7 11.56 2.04 -1.51
C PHE A 7 10.43 2.54 -0.61
N VAL A 8 9.93 3.72 -0.89
CA VAL A 8 8.85 4.30 -0.10
C VAL A 8 7.62 4.40 -0.98
N PRO A 9 6.66 3.50 -0.83
CA PRO A 9 5.43 3.57 -1.62
C PRO A 9 4.58 4.76 -1.18
N PRO A 10 3.56 5.12 -1.98
CA PRO A 10 2.66 6.19 -1.58
C PRO A 10 2.05 5.93 -0.21
N LYS A 11 1.97 6.96 0.60
CA LYS A 11 1.39 6.88 1.93
C LYS A 11 -0.02 7.42 1.89
N MET A 12 -0.94 6.71 2.54
CA MET A 12 -2.32 7.15 2.57
C MET A 12 -3.05 6.51 3.74
N THR A 13 -4.17 7.11 4.12
CA THR A 13 -5.05 6.53 5.14
C THR A 13 -5.92 5.47 4.50
N THR A 14 -6.60 4.69 5.35
CA THR A 14 -7.55 3.69 4.84
C THR A 14 -8.64 4.35 4.00
N THR A 15 -9.12 5.52 4.41
CA THR A 15 -10.15 6.23 3.66
C THR A 15 -9.63 6.62 2.28
N GLN A 16 -8.43 7.16 2.20
CA GLN A 16 -7.83 7.54 0.93
C GLN A 16 -7.60 6.31 0.05
N ARG A 17 -7.16 5.21 0.66
CA ARG A 17 -6.98 3.96 -0.07
C ARG A 17 -8.29 3.50 -0.70
N ASN A 18 -9.38 3.57 0.07
CA ASN A 18 -10.69 3.15 -0.45
C ASN A 18 -11.16 4.04 -1.58
N THR A 19 -10.91 5.34 -1.48
CA THR A 19 -11.26 6.28 -2.55
C THR A 19 -10.48 5.96 -3.82
N MET A 20 -9.19 5.69 -3.67
CA MET A 20 -8.36 5.33 -4.80
C MET A 20 -8.83 4.03 -5.44
N THR A 21 -9.21 3.06 -4.62
CA THR A 21 -9.68 1.77 -5.12
C THR A 21 -10.93 1.94 -5.97
N THR A 22 -11.79 2.87 -5.59
CA THR A 22 -13.01 3.18 -6.37
C THR A 22 -12.66 3.67 -7.78
N SER A 23 -11.56 4.40 -7.90
CA SER A 23 -11.10 4.90 -9.19
C SER A 23 -10.42 3.84 -10.04
N GLY A 24 -10.05 2.72 -9.43
CA GLY A 24 -9.39 1.62 -10.12
C GLY A 24 -7.92 1.52 -9.74
N VAL A 25 -7.54 0.36 -9.25
CA VAL A 25 -6.17 0.07 -8.88
C VAL A 25 -5.77 -1.22 -9.57
N GLU A 26 -4.59 -1.24 -10.14
CA GLU A 26 -4.09 -2.44 -10.79
C GLU A 26 -3.66 -3.46 -9.74
N GLU A 27 -3.83 -4.71 -10.07
CA GLU A 27 -3.29 -5.81 -9.25
C GLU A 27 -1.79 -5.61 -9.07
N GLY A 28 -1.33 -5.81 -7.86
CA GLY A 28 0.07 -5.62 -7.54
C GLY A 28 0.43 -4.24 -7.03
N GLY A 29 -0.53 -3.31 -7.00
CA GLY A 29 -0.27 -1.99 -6.45
C GLY A 29 0.05 -2.07 -4.96
N VAL A 30 1.02 -1.28 -4.51
CA VAL A 30 1.46 -1.29 -3.11
C VAL A 30 1.34 0.10 -2.55
N ILE A 31 0.82 0.20 -1.33
CA ILE A 31 0.76 1.46 -0.61
C ILE A 31 1.21 1.25 0.83
N TYR A 32 1.51 2.35 1.51
CA TYR A 32 1.72 2.32 2.94
C TYR A 32 0.49 2.92 3.61
N ASN A 33 -0.23 2.11 4.37
CA ASN A 33 -1.45 2.57 5.05
C ASN A 33 -1.06 3.19 6.38
N THR A 34 -1.18 4.51 6.49
CA THR A 34 -0.77 5.23 7.70
C THR A 34 -1.73 4.99 8.86
N THR A 35 -2.97 4.66 8.58
CA THR A 35 -3.93 4.34 9.64
C THR A 35 -3.50 3.08 10.38
N LEU A 36 -3.00 2.09 9.64
CA LEU A 36 -2.56 0.82 10.21
C LEU A 36 -1.08 0.78 10.49
N SER A 37 -0.31 1.73 9.95
CA SER A 37 1.16 1.72 9.98
C SER A 37 1.70 0.44 9.36
N LYS A 38 1.13 0.02 8.26
CA LYS A 38 1.50 -1.21 7.58
C LYS A 38 1.45 -1.04 6.07
N LEU A 39 2.25 -1.86 5.39
CA LEU A 39 2.18 -1.94 3.94
C LEU A 39 0.98 -2.78 3.55
N GLN A 40 0.37 -2.42 2.43
CA GLN A 40 -0.71 -3.21 1.86
C GLN A 40 -0.49 -3.32 0.36
N PHE A 41 -0.90 -4.43 -0.22
CA PHE A 41 -0.87 -4.59 -1.66
C PHE A 41 -2.24 -5.05 -2.16
N TYR A 42 -2.53 -4.69 -3.40
CA TYR A 42 -3.82 -5.03 -4.00
C TYR A 42 -3.66 -6.31 -4.81
N ASN A 43 -4.46 -7.32 -4.47
CA ASN A 43 -4.37 -8.61 -5.15
C ASN A 43 -5.33 -8.74 -6.34
N GLY A 44 -5.94 -7.64 -6.75
CA GLY A 44 -6.91 -7.64 -7.83
C GLY A 44 -8.35 -7.68 -7.36
N THR A 45 -8.57 -8.05 -6.12
CA THR A 45 -9.91 -8.14 -5.54
C THR A 45 -9.99 -7.34 -4.25
N SER A 46 -8.98 -7.42 -3.42
CA SER A 46 -8.98 -6.73 -2.13
C SER A 46 -7.55 -6.38 -1.74
N TRP A 47 -7.44 -5.59 -0.69
CA TRP A 47 -6.14 -5.20 -0.14
C TRP A 47 -5.68 -6.23 0.87
N GLU A 48 -4.45 -6.66 0.71
CA GLU A 48 -3.82 -7.59 1.64
C GLU A 48 -2.85 -6.80 2.50
N THR A 49 -2.89 -7.02 3.79
CA THR A 49 -1.98 -6.35 4.73
C THR A 49 -0.74 -7.19 4.91
N ILE A 50 0.42 -6.57 4.70
CA ILE A 50 1.69 -7.25 4.93
C ILE A 50 2.01 -7.11 6.41
N THR A 51 2.03 -8.21 7.10
CA THR A 51 2.30 -8.23 8.53
C THR A 51 3.74 -8.65 8.76
N SER A 52 4.47 -7.84 9.50
CA SER A 52 5.80 -8.23 9.90
C SER A 52 5.72 -8.80 11.31
N SER A 53 6.50 -9.78 11.55
CA SER A 53 6.54 -10.40 12.88
C SER A 53 7.81 -10.05 13.60
#